data_6e511a0d66d2355b63b75515417e78ca
#
_entry.id   6e511a0d66d2355b63b75515417e78ca
#
_cell.length_a   1.000
_cell.length_b   1.000
_cell.length_c   1.000
_cell.angle_alpha   90.00
_cell.angle_beta   90.00
_cell.angle_gamma   90.00
#
_symmetry.space_group_name_H-M   'P 1'
#
loop_
_entity.id
_entity.type
_entity.pdbx_description
1 polymer ?
#
loop_
_entity_poly.entity_id
_entity_poly.type
_entity_poly.pdbx_seq_one_letter_code
_entity_poly.pdbx_strand_id
1 'polypeptide(L)'
;MKSYTVHLIRHGVCEGNLEGRYVGRTQSPLAPEGMQALLELKRKGVYPEAVKYYASPCVRCVDTLKVLYPWADPEVILEMAECDFGDWENKKAEELMHDPRFMEWMNGGQHQAPPNGESSIVFMQRVCAGFEMLILNMMTTGDESAVLVTHGGVIMTLLAAYGLPRAKMTDWMCENGHGYSMRIDPMLWSRGMAAEVYQMLPVTEEEKREYSVLDIAREAADRAYGRKEEEQED
;
A
#
# COMPACT_ATOMS: atom_id res chain seq x y z
N MET A 1 0.93 16.11 18.99
CA MET A 1 2.14 15.74 18.24
C MET A 1 1.73 15.57 16.77
N LYS A 2 2.53 16.01 15.80
CA LYS A 2 2.18 15.92 14.38
C LYS A 2 2.31 14.47 13.93
N SER A 3 1.26 13.87 13.37
CA SER A 3 1.27 12.54 12.76
C SER A 3 1.15 12.64 11.24
N TYR A 4 1.63 11.63 10.53
CA TYR A 4 1.56 11.54 9.08
C TYR A 4 0.67 10.37 8.68
N THR A 5 0.01 10.47 7.54
CA THR A 5 -0.88 9.41 7.06
C THR A 5 -0.48 8.99 5.66
N VAL A 6 -0.38 7.69 5.42
CA VAL A 6 -0.20 7.13 4.07
C VAL A 6 -1.36 6.21 3.75
N HIS A 7 -2.01 6.48 2.62
CA HIS A 7 -3.09 5.67 2.06
C HIS A 7 -2.52 4.78 0.96
N LEU A 8 -2.40 3.49 1.22
CA LEU A 8 -1.93 2.49 0.27
C LEU A 8 -3.12 1.92 -0.49
N ILE A 9 -3.12 2.00 -1.82
CA ILE A 9 -4.21 1.51 -2.67
C ILE A 9 -3.62 0.54 -3.69
N ARG A 10 -4.19 -0.66 -3.77
CA ARG A 10 -3.87 -1.62 -4.83
C ARG A 10 -4.52 -1.16 -6.14
N HIS A 11 -3.75 -1.19 -7.23
CA HIS A 11 -4.27 -0.86 -8.56
C HIS A 11 -5.56 -1.64 -8.91
N GLY A 12 -6.38 -1.09 -9.79
CA GLY A 12 -7.55 -1.76 -10.34
C GLY A 12 -7.20 -3.01 -11.17
N VAL A 13 -8.18 -3.82 -11.48
CA VAL A 13 -7.97 -5.03 -12.29
C VAL A 13 -7.38 -4.65 -13.66
N CYS A 14 -6.24 -5.23 -14.02
CA CYS A 14 -5.62 -5.08 -15.34
C CYS A 14 -5.87 -6.31 -16.22
N GLU A 15 -5.58 -6.19 -17.51
CA GLU A 15 -5.81 -7.26 -18.50
C GLU A 15 -5.15 -8.58 -18.06
N GLY A 16 -3.90 -8.54 -17.63
CA GLY A 16 -3.20 -9.74 -17.16
C GLY A 16 -3.82 -10.38 -15.91
N ASN A 17 -4.47 -9.58 -15.02
CA ASN A 17 -5.21 -10.14 -13.89
C ASN A 17 -6.45 -10.93 -14.33
N LEU A 18 -7.19 -10.43 -15.34
CA LEU A 18 -8.34 -11.15 -15.89
C LEU A 18 -7.94 -12.50 -16.49
N GLU A 19 -6.76 -12.57 -17.06
CA GLU A 19 -6.23 -13.79 -17.65
C GLU A 19 -5.55 -14.73 -16.64
N GLY A 20 -5.44 -14.35 -15.37
CA GLY A 20 -4.77 -15.13 -14.32
C GLY A 20 -3.26 -15.24 -14.50
N ARG A 21 -2.63 -14.21 -15.11
CA ARG A 21 -1.18 -14.18 -15.37
C ARG A 21 -0.41 -13.54 -14.21
N TYR A 22 0.83 -13.96 -14.05
CA TYR A 22 1.80 -13.26 -13.23
C TYR A 22 2.17 -11.92 -13.88
N VAL A 23 1.80 -10.81 -13.26
CA VAL A 23 2.04 -9.46 -13.80
C VAL A 23 2.83 -8.67 -12.76
N GLY A 24 4.13 -8.65 -12.90
CA GLY A 24 5.05 -7.88 -12.08
C GLY A 24 5.42 -6.55 -12.74
N ARG A 25 6.52 -6.53 -13.46
CA ARG A 25 7.05 -5.36 -14.20
C ARG A 25 6.37 -5.11 -15.53
N THR A 26 5.67 -6.09 -16.07
CA THR A 26 4.93 -5.97 -17.34
C THR A 26 3.96 -4.80 -17.30
N GLN A 27 3.96 -4.01 -18.38
CA GLN A 27 3.04 -2.89 -18.57
C GLN A 27 1.69 -3.39 -19.07
N SER A 28 0.88 -3.92 -18.15
CA SER A 28 -0.49 -4.36 -18.40
C SER A 28 -1.45 -3.21 -18.02
N PRO A 29 -2.21 -2.66 -18.97
CA PRO A 29 -3.14 -1.56 -18.71
C PRO A 29 -4.34 -2.03 -17.88
N LEU A 30 -5.09 -1.08 -17.30
CA LEU A 30 -6.37 -1.40 -16.68
C LEU A 30 -7.31 -2.03 -17.71
N ALA A 31 -7.97 -3.12 -17.32
CA ALA A 31 -9.06 -3.68 -18.10
C ALA A 31 -10.29 -2.76 -18.05
N PRO A 32 -11.14 -2.72 -19.10
CA PRO A 32 -12.37 -1.95 -19.07
C PRO A 32 -13.27 -2.27 -17.86
N GLU A 33 -13.37 -3.55 -17.51
CA GLU A 33 -14.10 -4.05 -16.34
C GLU A 33 -13.47 -3.57 -15.03
N GLY A 34 -12.13 -3.52 -14.99
CA GLY A 34 -11.38 -3.00 -13.85
C GLY A 34 -11.58 -1.51 -13.64
N MET A 35 -11.63 -0.73 -14.72
CA MET A 35 -11.97 0.69 -14.67
C MET A 35 -13.39 0.92 -14.17
N GLN A 36 -14.36 0.14 -14.67
CA GLN A 36 -15.74 0.22 -14.22
C GLN A 36 -15.88 -0.14 -12.74
N ALA A 37 -15.19 -1.20 -12.29
CA ALA A 37 -15.18 -1.60 -10.87
C ALA A 37 -14.60 -0.50 -9.97
N LEU A 38 -13.51 0.18 -10.38
CA LEU A 38 -12.96 1.31 -9.63
C LEU A 38 -13.96 2.48 -9.51
N LEU A 39 -14.67 2.80 -10.60
CA LEU A 39 -15.70 3.85 -10.57
C LEU A 39 -16.88 3.48 -9.65
N GLU A 40 -17.26 2.20 -9.61
CA GLU A 40 -18.26 1.73 -8.66
C GLU A 40 -17.81 1.80 -7.21
N LEU A 41 -16.56 1.38 -6.92
CA LEU A 41 -15.97 1.49 -5.59
C LEU A 41 -15.93 2.97 -5.14
N LYS A 42 -15.49 3.88 -6.04
CA LYS A 42 -15.48 5.32 -5.78
C LYS A 42 -16.88 5.89 -5.52
N ARG A 43 -17.91 5.32 -6.11
CA ARG A 43 -19.31 5.74 -5.90
C ARG A 43 -19.89 5.21 -4.57
N LYS A 44 -19.48 4.01 -4.16
CA LYS A 44 -20.00 3.34 -2.95
C LYS A 44 -19.23 3.68 -1.68
N GLY A 45 -17.97 4.03 -1.81
CA GLY A 45 -17.09 4.34 -0.70
C GLY A 45 -16.25 5.57 -0.96
N VAL A 46 -15.52 6.00 0.06
CA VAL A 46 -14.67 7.18 0.01
C VAL A 46 -13.21 6.79 0.02
N TYR A 47 -12.49 7.28 -0.97
CA TYR A 47 -11.04 7.28 -0.97
C TYR A 47 -10.56 8.60 -0.37
N PRO A 48 -9.70 8.57 0.66
CA PRO A 48 -9.20 9.79 1.29
C PRO A 48 -8.42 10.66 0.31
N GLU A 49 -8.57 11.97 0.44
CA GLU A 49 -7.72 12.93 -0.24
C GLU A 49 -6.42 13.13 0.56
N ALA A 50 -5.36 13.54 -0.13
CA ALA A 50 -4.06 13.76 0.47
C ALA A 50 -3.36 14.99 -0.11
N VAL A 51 -2.31 15.44 0.58
CA VAL A 51 -1.46 16.54 0.13
C VAL A 51 -0.59 16.11 -1.06
N LYS A 52 -0.15 14.84 -1.05
CA LYS A 52 0.72 14.27 -2.08
C LYS A 52 0.14 12.98 -2.66
N TYR A 53 0.41 12.77 -3.94
CA TYR A 53 -0.04 11.60 -4.67
C TYR A 53 1.14 10.92 -5.35
N TYR A 54 1.29 9.62 -5.09
CA TYR A 54 2.37 8.80 -5.61
C TYR A 54 1.82 7.57 -6.34
N ALA A 55 2.55 7.11 -7.33
CA ALA A 55 2.22 5.88 -8.04
C ALA A 55 3.47 5.01 -8.28
N SER A 56 3.27 3.71 -8.30
CA SER A 56 4.21 2.77 -8.92
C SER A 56 4.42 3.11 -10.40
N PRO A 57 5.58 2.81 -11.00
CA PRO A 57 5.87 3.10 -12.42
C PRO A 57 5.01 2.30 -13.41
N CYS A 58 4.24 1.31 -12.94
CA CYS A 58 3.38 0.50 -13.81
C CYS A 58 2.14 1.29 -14.24
N VAL A 59 1.81 1.23 -15.54
CA VAL A 59 0.69 1.96 -16.14
C VAL A 59 -0.63 1.74 -15.38
N ARG A 60 -0.93 0.51 -14.94
CA ARG A 60 -2.13 0.19 -14.16
C ARG A 60 -2.26 0.96 -12.85
N CYS A 61 -1.13 1.31 -12.23
CA CYS A 61 -1.14 2.12 -10.99
C CYS A 61 -1.38 3.60 -11.30
N VAL A 62 -0.72 4.14 -12.31
CA VAL A 62 -0.91 5.52 -12.77
C VAL A 62 -2.34 5.73 -13.24
N ASP A 63 -2.89 4.81 -14.04
CA ASP A 63 -4.26 4.89 -14.53
C ASP A 63 -5.28 4.74 -13.40
N THR A 64 -5.04 3.85 -12.44
CA THR A 64 -5.88 3.75 -11.23
C THR A 64 -5.92 5.07 -10.48
N LEU A 65 -4.77 5.70 -10.28
CA LEU A 65 -4.70 6.99 -9.59
C LEU A 65 -5.48 8.06 -10.33
N LYS A 66 -5.36 8.14 -11.66
CA LYS A 66 -6.12 9.10 -12.48
C LYS A 66 -7.63 8.87 -12.44
N VAL A 67 -8.08 7.61 -12.33
CA VAL A 67 -9.51 7.29 -12.16
C VAL A 67 -10.02 7.75 -10.79
N LEU A 68 -9.25 7.47 -9.74
CA LEU A 68 -9.64 7.81 -8.37
C LEU A 68 -9.50 9.31 -8.09
N TYR A 69 -8.43 9.93 -8.56
CA TYR A 69 -8.03 11.32 -8.30
C TYR A 69 -7.69 12.06 -9.61
N PRO A 70 -8.67 12.38 -10.46
CA PRO A 70 -8.42 12.92 -11.80
C PRO A 70 -7.75 14.29 -11.81
N TRP A 71 -7.73 14.99 -10.67
CA TRP A 71 -7.05 16.28 -10.49
C TRP A 71 -5.60 16.16 -10.04
N ALA A 72 -5.17 14.96 -9.60
CA ALA A 72 -3.84 14.77 -9.06
C ALA A 72 -2.81 14.52 -10.17
N ASP A 73 -1.61 15.07 -9.98
CA ASP A 73 -0.43 14.78 -10.78
C ASP A 73 0.52 13.93 -9.93
N PRO A 74 0.57 12.61 -10.13
CA PRO A 74 1.31 11.72 -9.26
C PRO A 74 2.82 11.76 -9.52
N GLU A 75 3.60 11.79 -8.45
CA GLU A 75 5.02 11.49 -8.50
C GLU A 75 5.24 9.96 -8.59
N VAL A 76 6.11 9.53 -9.49
CA VAL A 76 6.39 8.09 -9.69
C VAL A 76 7.54 7.66 -8.79
N ILE A 77 7.31 6.61 -7.99
CA ILE A 77 8.32 5.99 -7.12
C ILE A 77 8.69 4.63 -7.71
N LEU A 78 9.91 4.51 -8.25
CA LEU A 78 10.38 3.30 -8.94
C LEU A 78 10.46 2.09 -8.00
N GLU A 79 10.80 2.32 -6.74
CA GLU A 79 10.91 1.32 -5.69
C GLU A 79 9.55 0.68 -5.34
N MET A 80 8.43 1.32 -5.71
CA MET A 80 7.08 0.81 -5.47
C MET A 80 6.55 -0.08 -6.61
N ALA A 81 7.40 -0.49 -7.56
CA ALA A 81 7.04 -1.48 -8.56
C ALA A 81 6.78 -2.86 -7.94
N GLU A 82 5.92 -3.67 -8.57
CA GLU A 82 5.69 -5.05 -8.17
C GLU A 82 6.95 -5.91 -8.35
N CYS A 83 6.95 -7.11 -7.78
CA CYS A 83 8.01 -8.08 -7.95
C CYS A 83 8.31 -8.32 -9.43
N ASP A 84 9.60 -8.34 -9.78
CA ASP A 84 10.04 -8.72 -11.11
C ASP A 84 9.99 -10.24 -11.24
N PHE A 85 9.01 -10.73 -11.99
CA PHE A 85 8.87 -12.17 -12.24
C PHE A 85 9.76 -12.69 -13.37
N GLY A 86 10.58 -11.84 -13.98
CA GLY A 86 11.54 -12.24 -15.02
C GLY A 86 10.90 -13.09 -16.11
N ASP A 87 11.43 -14.30 -16.35
CA ASP A 87 10.91 -15.22 -17.37
C ASP A 87 9.50 -15.77 -17.07
N TRP A 88 8.96 -15.55 -15.89
CA TRP A 88 7.60 -15.94 -15.53
C TRP A 88 6.57 -14.83 -15.79
N GLU A 89 6.99 -13.62 -16.18
CA GLU A 89 6.10 -12.55 -16.58
C GLU A 89 5.12 -13.01 -17.67
N ASN A 90 3.86 -12.61 -17.53
CA ASN A 90 2.75 -12.96 -18.43
C ASN A 90 2.40 -14.45 -18.55
N LYS A 91 2.99 -15.33 -17.75
CA LYS A 91 2.63 -16.75 -17.71
C LYS A 91 1.55 -17.01 -16.68
N LYS A 92 0.74 -18.04 -16.92
CA LYS A 92 -0.23 -18.54 -15.96
C LYS A 92 0.44 -19.54 -15.00
N ALA A 93 -0.17 -19.73 -13.82
CA ALA A 93 0.32 -20.73 -12.87
C ALA A 93 0.42 -22.13 -13.48
N GLU A 94 -0.58 -22.52 -14.29
CA GLU A 94 -0.59 -23.85 -14.93
C GLU A 94 0.60 -24.06 -15.86
N GLU A 95 1.07 -23.01 -16.55
CA GLU A 95 2.24 -23.05 -17.42
C GLU A 95 3.55 -23.21 -16.64
N LEU A 96 3.56 -22.76 -15.37
CA LEU A 96 4.73 -22.74 -14.51
C LEU A 96 4.82 -23.95 -13.56
N MET A 97 3.73 -24.68 -13.33
CA MET A 97 3.68 -25.81 -12.41
C MET A 97 4.67 -26.93 -12.73
N HIS A 98 5.16 -27.01 -13.96
CA HIS A 98 6.17 -27.98 -14.39
C HIS A 98 7.61 -27.48 -14.23
N ASP A 99 7.83 -26.21 -13.85
CA ASP A 99 9.15 -25.66 -13.52
C ASP A 99 9.47 -25.94 -12.04
N PRO A 100 10.48 -26.78 -11.71
CA PRO A 100 10.85 -27.04 -10.31
C PRO A 100 11.19 -25.76 -9.52
N ARG A 101 11.77 -24.74 -10.19
CA ARG A 101 12.14 -23.47 -9.57
C ARG A 101 10.90 -22.68 -9.17
N PHE A 102 9.81 -22.77 -9.94
CA PHE A 102 8.54 -22.15 -9.60
C PHE A 102 7.93 -22.79 -8.36
N MET A 103 7.96 -24.11 -8.27
CA MET A 103 7.46 -24.84 -7.11
C MET A 103 8.29 -24.53 -5.85
N GLU A 104 9.61 -24.39 -5.99
CA GLU A 104 10.50 -24.04 -4.88
C GLU A 104 10.25 -22.59 -4.40
N TRP A 105 10.06 -21.64 -5.34
CA TRP A 105 9.70 -20.26 -5.05
C TRP A 105 8.32 -20.16 -4.35
N MET A 106 7.32 -20.89 -4.83
CA MET A 106 5.99 -20.95 -4.21
C MET A 106 6.03 -21.50 -2.76
N ASN A 107 6.95 -22.39 -2.46
CA ASN A 107 7.13 -22.93 -1.11
C ASN A 107 7.90 -22.01 -0.15
N GLY A 108 8.13 -20.75 -0.53
CA GLY A 108 8.65 -19.70 0.36
C GLY A 108 10.17 -19.62 0.45
N GLY A 109 10.90 -20.04 -0.57
CA GLY A 109 12.36 -19.85 -0.67
C GLY A 109 12.69 -18.34 -0.78
N GLN A 110 13.05 -17.70 0.34
CA GLN A 110 13.32 -16.25 0.37
C GLN A 110 14.45 -15.80 -0.58
N HIS A 111 15.40 -16.66 -0.86
CA HIS A 111 16.52 -16.43 -1.77
C HIS A 111 16.25 -16.91 -3.19
N GLN A 112 15.16 -17.63 -3.41
CA GLN A 112 14.79 -18.08 -4.73
C GLN A 112 14.22 -16.91 -5.54
N ALA A 113 14.67 -16.81 -6.77
CA ALA A 113 14.22 -15.79 -7.72
C ALA A 113 13.64 -16.46 -8.96
N PRO A 114 12.62 -15.86 -9.57
CA PRO A 114 12.30 -16.17 -10.96
C PRO A 114 13.55 -16.05 -11.84
N PRO A 115 13.73 -16.88 -12.86
CA PRO A 115 14.83 -16.68 -13.80
C PRO A 115 14.80 -15.27 -14.38
N ASN A 116 15.93 -14.57 -14.32
CA ASN A 116 16.06 -13.16 -14.72
C ASN A 116 15.15 -12.17 -13.98
N GLY A 117 14.55 -12.58 -12.85
CA GLY A 117 13.73 -11.76 -11.98
C GLY A 117 14.39 -11.45 -10.63
N GLU A 118 13.62 -10.93 -9.67
CA GLU A 118 14.12 -10.61 -8.33
C GLU A 118 13.66 -11.63 -7.28
N SER A 119 14.53 -11.92 -6.30
CA SER A 119 14.14 -12.74 -5.15
C SER A 119 13.23 -11.98 -4.19
N SER A 120 12.47 -12.72 -3.36
CA SER A 120 11.57 -12.11 -2.37
C SER A 120 12.31 -11.17 -1.41
N ILE A 121 13.58 -11.49 -1.04
CA ILE A 121 14.36 -10.63 -0.16
C ILE A 121 14.80 -9.33 -0.85
N VAL A 122 15.18 -9.38 -2.12
CA VAL A 122 15.55 -8.19 -2.90
C VAL A 122 14.32 -7.28 -3.10
N PHE A 123 13.18 -7.89 -3.44
CA PHE A 123 11.90 -7.19 -3.54
C PHE A 123 11.56 -6.47 -2.24
N MET A 124 11.58 -7.18 -1.11
CA MET A 124 11.26 -6.62 0.21
C MET A 124 12.21 -5.47 0.56
N GLN A 125 13.52 -5.64 0.39
CA GLN A 125 14.51 -4.60 0.70
C GLN A 125 14.27 -3.34 -0.12
N ARG A 126 14.02 -3.47 -1.42
CA ARG A 126 13.74 -2.35 -2.33
C ARG A 126 12.47 -1.60 -1.92
N VAL A 127 11.40 -2.32 -1.69
CA VAL A 127 10.10 -1.75 -1.29
C VAL A 127 10.19 -1.03 0.06
N CYS A 128 10.83 -1.66 1.05
CA CYS A 128 11.02 -1.04 2.37
C CYS A 128 11.87 0.23 2.27
N ALA A 129 13.01 0.19 1.56
CA ALA A 129 13.87 1.36 1.39
C ALA A 129 13.13 2.53 0.71
N GLY A 130 12.34 2.25 -0.34
CA GLY A 130 11.54 3.27 -1.01
C GLY A 130 10.46 3.88 -0.10
N PHE A 131 9.82 3.06 0.73
CA PHE A 131 8.82 3.54 1.69
C PHE A 131 9.44 4.38 2.80
N GLU A 132 10.58 3.97 3.34
CA GLU A 132 11.33 4.74 4.35
C GLU A 132 11.74 6.11 3.81
N MET A 133 12.19 6.17 2.55
CA MET A 133 12.51 7.44 1.87
C MET A 133 11.26 8.31 1.69
N LEU A 134 10.11 7.74 1.34
CA LEU A 134 8.84 8.45 1.25
C LEU A 134 8.48 9.09 2.60
N ILE A 135 8.53 8.32 3.69
CA ILE A 135 8.21 8.82 5.04
C ILE A 135 9.19 9.92 5.46
N LEU A 136 10.49 9.73 5.21
CA LEU A 136 11.50 10.74 5.50
C LEU A 136 11.24 12.04 4.72
N ASN A 137 10.88 11.93 3.45
CA ASN A 137 10.53 13.09 2.62
C ASN A 137 9.30 13.82 3.18
N MET A 138 8.22 13.10 3.50
CA MET A 138 7.02 13.68 4.12
C MET A 138 7.35 14.42 5.43
N MET A 139 8.19 13.85 6.27
CA MET A 139 8.62 14.47 7.52
C MET A 139 9.46 15.73 7.28
N THR A 140 10.29 15.73 6.24
CA THR A 140 11.17 16.85 5.90
C THR A 140 10.42 18.01 5.26
N THR A 141 9.48 17.72 4.36
CA THR A 141 8.65 18.75 3.68
C THR A 141 7.48 19.22 4.55
N GLY A 142 7.09 18.39 5.52
CA GLY A 142 5.92 18.64 6.35
C GLY A 142 4.59 18.26 5.70
N ASP A 143 4.61 17.45 4.65
CA ASP A 143 3.42 16.93 3.97
C ASP A 143 2.74 15.87 4.84
N GLU A 144 1.58 16.20 5.43
CA GLU A 144 0.94 15.38 6.47
C GLU A 144 0.25 14.13 5.94
N SER A 145 -0.06 14.08 4.65
CA SER A 145 -0.76 12.95 4.06
C SER A 145 -0.31 12.65 2.63
N ALA A 146 -0.29 11.37 2.30
CA ALA A 146 0.03 10.86 0.97
C ALA A 146 -0.91 9.72 0.55
N VAL A 147 -1.24 9.67 -0.73
CA VAL A 147 -1.81 8.49 -1.40
C VAL A 147 -0.71 7.82 -2.20
N LEU A 148 -0.58 6.52 -2.07
CA LEU A 148 0.31 5.68 -2.89
C LEU A 148 -0.50 4.58 -3.58
N VAL A 149 -0.64 4.66 -4.89
CA VAL A 149 -1.23 3.58 -5.69
C VAL A 149 -0.12 2.63 -6.14
N THR A 150 -0.24 1.39 -5.70
CA THR A 150 0.78 0.35 -5.91
C THR A 150 0.15 -1.04 -6.09
N HIS A 151 0.80 -2.10 -5.66
CA HIS A 151 0.49 -3.50 -5.93
C HIS A 151 0.22 -4.30 -4.65
N GLY A 152 -0.41 -5.47 -4.81
CA GLY A 152 -0.72 -6.34 -3.69
C GLY A 152 0.53 -6.82 -2.94
N GLY A 153 1.57 -7.25 -3.65
CA GLY A 153 2.83 -7.68 -3.05
C GLY A 153 3.53 -6.57 -2.27
N VAL A 154 3.52 -5.35 -2.79
CA VAL A 154 4.08 -4.15 -2.13
C VAL A 154 3.32 -3.85 -0.83
N ILE A 155 1.98 -3.78 -0.89
CA ILE A 155 1.14 -3.49 0.28
C ILE A 155 1.36 -4.54 1.38
N MET A 156 1.27 -5.83 1.02
CA MET A 156 1.51 -6.92 1.96
C MET A 156 2.88 -6.85 2.61
N THR A 157 3.93 -6.52 1.84
CA THR A 157 5.29 -6.35 2.33
C THR A 157 5.40 -5.20 3.32
N LEU A 158 4.87 -4.02 2.99
CA LEU A 158 4.93 -2.83 3.84
C LEU A 158 4.16 -3.04 5.15
N LEU A 159 2.96 -3.63 5.08
CA LEU A 159 2.15 -3.85 6.27
C LEU A 159 2.71 -4.95 7.16
N ALA A 160 3.33 -5.98 6.61
CA ALA A 160 4.04 -7.00 7.38
C ALA A 160 5.30 -6.43 8.08
N ALA A 161 6.01 -5.51 7.41
CA ALA A 161 7.22 -4.89 7.95
C ALA A 161 6.90 -3.84 9.03
N TYR A 162 5.94 -2.97 8.79
CA TYR A 162 5.72 -1.76 9.59
C TYR A 162 4.35 -1.71 10.30
N GLY A 163 3.35 -2.46 9.83
CA GLY A 163 1.96 -2.38 10.30
C GLY A 163 1.76 -2.82 11.75
N LEU A 164 0.90 -2.11 12.46
CA LEU A 164 0.32 -2.52 13.73
C LEU A 164 -1.20 -2.58 13.59
N PRO A 165 -1.87 -3.64 14.11
CA PRO A 165 -1.29 -4.79 14.84
C PRO A 165 -0.38 -5.63 13.94
N ARG A 166 0.60 -6.32 14.54
CA ARG A 166 1.46 -7.25 13.80
C ARG A 166 0.66 -8.43 13.29
N ALA A 167 0.75 -8.71 12.01
CA ALA A 167 0.06 -9.81 11.35
C ALA A 167 0.96 -10.46 10.28
N LYS A 168 0.59 -11.64 9.81
CA LYS A 168 1.32 -12.30 8.73
C LYS A 168 1.13 -11.52 7.43
N MET A 169 2.10 -11.61 6.53
CA MET A 169 2.05 -10.95 5.22
C MET A 169 0.75 -11.27 4.46
N THR A 170 0.31 -12.51 4.48
CA THR A 170 -0.93 -12.97 3.82
C THR A 170 -2.22 -12.38 4.40
N ASP A 171 -2.21 -11.97 5.66
CA ASP A 171 -3.38 -11.39 6.32
C ASP A 171 -3.67 -9.96 5.81
N TRP A 172 -2.68 -9.34 5.17
CA TRP A 172 -2.77 -8.02 4.54
C TRP A 172 -3.16 -8.06 3.06
N MET A 173 -3.59 -9.21 2.56
CA MET A 173 -4.07 -9.30 1.19
C MET A 173 -5.35 -8.49 1.02
N CYS A 174 -5.40 -7.65 -0.02
CA CYS A 174 -6.58 -6.88 -0.39
C CYS A 174 -6.94 -7.08 -1.86
N GLU A 175 -8.19 -6.84 -2.21
CA GLU A 175 -8.68 -6.89 -3.59
C GLU A 175 -8.18 -5.69 -4.41
N ASN A 176 -8.27 -5.77 -5.74
CA ASN A 176 -7.95 -4.66 -6.62
C ASN A 176 -8.86 -3.45 -6.32
N GLY A 177 -8.29 -2.27 -6.31
CA GLY A 177 -8.98 -1.03 -5.91
C GLY A 177 -9.09 -0.83 -4.40
N HIS A 178 -8.80 -1.84 -3.58
CA HIS A 178 -8.82 -1.74 -2.13
C HIS A 178 -7.43 -1.45 -1.55
N GLY A 179 -7.39 -1.17 -0.26
CA GLY A 179 -6.13 -0.87 0.40
C GLY A 179 -6.28 -0.56 1.88
N TYR A 180 -5.31 0.18 2.42
CA TYR A 180 -5.24 0.48 3.85
C TYR A 180 -4.71 1.89 4.10
N SER A 181 -5.17 2.49 5.18
CA SER A 181 -4.63 3.74 5.71
C SER A 181 -3.72 3.45 6.90
N MET A 182 -2.52 4.01 6.87
CA MET A 182 -1.51 3.89 7.93
C MET A 182 -1.28 5.27 8.57
N ARG A 183 -1.22 5.29 9.90
CA ARG A 183 -0.81 6.47 10.67
C ARG A 183 0.61 6.29 11.18
N ILE A 184 1.47 7.22 10.87
CA ILE A 184 2.87 7.25 11.26
C ILE A 184 3.04 8.31 12.35
N ASP A 185 3.23 7.87 13.59
CA ASP A 185 3.70 8.72 14.68
C ASP A 185 5.23 8.82 14.60
N PRO A 186 5.82 10.02 14.54
CA PRO A 186 7.26 10.18 14.41
C PRO A 186 8.09 9.54 15.53
N MET A 187 7.58 9.49 16.75
CA MET A 187 8.29 8.85 17.87
C MET A 187 8.24 7.33 17.75
N LEU A 188 7.08 6.78 17.40
CA LEU A 188 6.92 5.35 17.20
C LEU A 188 7.76 4.90 16.00
N TRP A 189 7.75 5.68 14.91
CA TRP A 189 8.56 5.43 13.72
C TRP A 189 10.06 5.45 14.00
N SER A 190 10.56 6.48 14.70
CA SER A 190 11.99 6.59 15.02
C SER A 190 12.51 5.50 15.98
N ARG A 191 11.66 4.95 16.84
CA ARG A 191 12.03 3.91 17.81
C ARG A 191 11.92 2.50 17.32
N GLY A 192 10.97 2.23 16.44
CA GLY A 192 10.65 0.85 16.06
C GLY A 192 10.16 0.69 14.61
N MET A 193 10.21 1.74 13.81
CA MET A 193 9.73 1.75 12.43
C MET A 193 8.36 1.07 12.33
N ALA A 194 7.40 1.53 13.14
CA ALA A 194 6.06 0.98 13.19
C ALA A 194 5.01 2.05 12.90
N ALA A 195 3.92 1.66 12.25
CA ALA A 195 2.81 2.51 11.87
C ALA A 195 1.48 1.81 12.17
N GLU A 196 0.52 2.55 12.68
CA GLU A 196 -0.81 2.04 12.97
C GLU A 196 -1.62 1.88 11.67
N VAL A 197 -2.06 0.68 11.37
CA VAL A 197 -3.03 0.41 10.30
C VAL A 197 -4.42 0.56 10.91
N TYR A 198 -5.12 1.62 10.55
CA TYR A 198 -6.33 1.98 11.26
C TYR A 198 -7.60 1.85 10.42
N GLN A 199 -7.49 1.71 9.09
CA GLN A 199 -8.67 1.69 8.22
C GLN A 199 -8.43 0.93 6.92
N MET A 200 -9.43 0.21 6.44
CA MET A 200 -9.48 -0.34 5.09
C MET A 200 -10.04 0.68 4.10
N LEU A 201 -9.68 0.56 2.83
CA LEU A 201 -10.10 1.44 1.74
C LEU A 201 -10.82 0.65 0.63
N PRO A 202 -11.82 1.23 -0.06
CA PRO A 202 -12.47 2.52 0.24
C PRO A 202 -13.30 2.45 1.52
N VAL A 203 -13.43 3.58 2.20
CA VAL A 203 -14.21 3.68 3.45
C VAL A 203 -15.68 3.74 3.13
N THR A 204 -16.48 2.85 3.72
CA THR A 204 -17.94 2.90 3.60
C THR A 204 -18.53 4.03 4.48
N GLU A 205 -19.75 4.48 4.16
CA GLU A 205 -20.43 5.52 4.97
C GLU A 205 -20.73 5.02 6.40
N GLU A 206 -20.84 3.72 6.60
CA GLU A 206 -21.06 3.10 7.91
C GLU A 206 -19.79 3.14 8.75
N GLU A 207 -18.66 2.76 8.16
CA GLU A 207 -17.33 2.84 8.79
C GLU A 207 -16.92 4.27 9.12
N LYS A 208 -17.26 5.27 8.27
CA LYS A 208 -17.03 6.67 8.58
C LYS A 208 -17.67 7.12 9.90
N ARG A 209 -18.87 6.63 10.19
CA ARG A 209 -19.59 7.00 11.43
C ARG A 209 -18.90 6.41 12.66
N GLU A 210 -18.44 5.16 12.57
CA GLU A 210 -17.73 4.50 13.68
C GLU A 210 -16.37 5.15 13.94
N TYR A 211 -15.61 5.47 12.89
CA TYR A 211 -14.32 6.15 13.02
C TYR A 211 -14.46 7.57 13.59
N SER A 212 -15.44 8.32 13.14
CA SER A 212 -15.70 9.66 13.67
C SER A 212 -15.91 9.67 15.20
N VAL A 213 -16.57 8.66 15.74
CA VAL A 213 -16.77 8.53 17.20
C VAL A 213 -15.49 8.14 17.92
N LEU A 214 -14.69 7.23 17.34
CA LEU A 214 -13.40 6.80 17.91
C LEU A 214 -12.35 7.91 17.86
N ASP A 215 -12.28 8.67 16.77
CA ASP A 215 -11.37 9.80 16.63
C ASP A 215 -11.73 10.93 17.61
N ILE A 216 -13.02 11.24 17.79
CA ILE A 216 -13.48 12.20 18.79
C ILE A 216 -13.13 11.74 20.22
N ALA A 217 -13.31 10.45 20.51
CA ALA A 217 -12.96 9.90 21.82
C ALA A 217 -11.44 9.92 22.05
N ARG A 218 -10.64 9.67 21.03
CA ARG A 218 -9.17 9.71 21.09
C ARG A 218 -8.65 11.14 21.26
N GLU A 219 -9.15 12.10 20.49
CA GLU A 219 -8.81 13.52 20.66
C GLU A 219 -9.22 14.06 22.05
N ALA A 220 -10.33 13.57 22.59
CA ALA A 220 -10.75 13.91 23.95
C ALA A 220 -9.81 13.30 25.00
N ALA A 221 -9.35 12.07 24.80
CA ALA A 221 -8.37 11.41 25.66
C ALA A 221 -7.00 12.11 25.60
N ASP A 222 -6.49 12.42 24.41
CA ASP A 222 -5.22 13.12 24.23
C ASP A 222 -5.24 14.52 24.87
N ARG A 223 -6.37 15.24 24.76
CA ARG A 223 -6.56 16.51 25.48
C ARG A 223 -6.61 16.35 27.00
N ALA A 224 -7.17 15.24 27.49
CA ALA A 224 -7.28 14.99 28.92
C ALA A 224 -5.95 14.52 29.53
N TYR A 225 -5.15 13.75 28.80
CA TYR A 225 -3.87 13.21 29.27
C TYR A 225 -2.69 14.14 28.98
N GLY A 226 -2.70 14.90 27.86
CA GLY A 226 -1.65 15.86 27.52
C GLY A 226 -1.56 17.07 28.46
N ARG A 227 -2.62 17.40 29.19
CA ARG A 227 -2.60 18.47 30.21
C ARG A 227 -1.91 18.10 31.53
N LYS A 228 -1.60 16.83 31.77
CA LYS A 228 -0.96 16.38 33.00
C LYS A 228 0.57 16.47 33.00
N GLU A 229 1.20 16.64 31.83
CA GLU A 229 2.65 16.78 31.77
C GLU A 229 3.14 18.24 31.90
N GLU A 230 2.27 19.24 31.71
CA GLU A 230 2.64 20.66 31.85
C GLU A 230 2.43 21.22 33.24
N GLU A 231 1.74 20.53 34.18
CA GLU A 231 1.49 21.00 35.54
C GLU A 231 2.49 20.45 36.59
N GLN A 232 3.55 19.73 36.17
CA GLN A 232 4.55 19.17 37.13
C GLN A 232 5.96 19.75 36.97
N GLU A 233 6.15 20.84 36.23
CA GLU A 233 7.43 21.55 36.09
C GLU A 233 7.38 23.02 36.61
N ASP A 234 6.66 23.29 37.73
CA ASP A 234 6.80 24.55 38.49
C ASP A 234 7.14 24.27 39.97
#